data_37d7a006f3e8161d6b87434cb8530a0d
#
_entry.id   37d7a006f3e8161d6b87434cb8530a0d
#
_cell.length_a   1.000
_cell.length_b   1.000
_cell.length_c   1.000
_cell.angle_alpha   90.00
_cell.angle_beta   90.00
_cell.angle_gamma   90.00
#
_symmetry.space_group_name_H-M   'P 1'
#
loop_
_entity.id
_entity.type
_entity.pdbx_description
1 polymer ?
#
loop_
_entity_poly.entity_id
_entity_poly.type
_entity_poly.pdbx_seq_one_letter_code
_entity_poly.pdbx_strand_id
1 'polypeptide(L)'
;MIKTNWLELSQYFSNKKIKASFSIKQSINNEIHKAIDFARISGFRHELIAIPNQTHSTNVKSSNHGGEILNTDGVFTSNPIMICSIKVADCLPIFFAHRTELFFGIIHAGWRGLVNGIISESIKLIKDEKISLKSIDVFIGPSIQACCFEIGNEIVNKFNPKFIRQNINRKYHVNLQGIAKNKLEDEGILKKNIKIYEDCTFCQFERYFSFRREGEKSGRMFGLIGVK
;
A
#
# COMPACT_ATOMS: atom_id res chain seq x y z
N MET A 1 -16.48 5.27 -21.71
CA MET A 1 -15.65 4.67 -20.66
C MET A 1 -16.56 4.34 -19.48
N ILE A 2 -16.65 3.07 -19.10
CA ILE A 2 -17.40 2.64 -17.91
C ILE A 2 -16.64 3.26 -16.72
N LYS A 3 -17.29 4.15 -15.97
CA LYS A 3 -16.73 4.71 -14.74
C LYS A 3 -16.65 3.57 -13.72
N THR A 4 -15.46 2.99 -13.56
CA THR A 4 -15.24 1.99 -12.51
C THR A 4 -15.34 2.67 -11.15
N ASN A 5 -16.03 2.04 -10.21
CA ASN A 5 -16.14 2.54 -8.83
C ASN A 5 -14.89 2.21 -7.98
N TRP A 6 -13.74 2.04 -8.62
CA TRP A 6 -12.43 1.81 -7.98
C TRP A 6 -11.30 2.41 -8.82
N LEU A 7 -10.09 2.48 -8.26
CA LEU A 7 -8.90 2.85 -8.99
C LEU A 7 -8.29 1.61 -9.66
N GLU A 8 -8.25 1.62 -10.99
CA GLU A 8 -7.48 0.65 -11.76
C GLU A 8 -6.00 1.08 -11.75
N LEU A 9 -5.13 0.22 -11.26
CA LEU A 9 -3.71 0.54 -11.06
C LEU A 9 -2.76 -0.23 -11.99
N SER A 10 -3.28 -1.17 -12.77
CA SER A 10 -2.46 -2.05 -13.64
C SER A 10 -1.59 -1.28 -14.63
N GLN A 11 -2.01 -0.08 -15.05
CA GLN A 11 -1.25 0.77 -15.98
C GLN A 11 0.07 1.29 -15.39
N TYR A 12 0.23 1.29 -14.06
CA TYR A 12 1.46 1.74 -13.40
C TYR A 12 2.57 0.68 -13.39
N PHE A 13 2.27 -0.55 -13.82
CA PHE A 13 3.20 -1.66 -13.88
C PHE A 13 3.60 -1.99 -15.32
N SER A 14 4.89 -2.24 -15.53
CA SER A 14 5.45 -2.62 -16.82
C SER A 14 4.97 -4.00 -17.26
N ASN A 15 4.84 -4.93 -16.32
CA ASN A 15 4.35 -6.29 -16.54
C ASN A 15 2.84 -6.29 -16.81
N LYS A 16 2.46 -6.53 -18.06
CA LYS A 16 1.06 -6.49 -18.51
C LYS A 16 0.18 -7.64 -17.97
N LYS A 17 0.79 -8.68 -17.41
CA LYS A 17 0.08 -9.74 -16.70
C LYS A 17 -0.42 -9.31 -15.32
N ILE A 18 0.20 -8.29 -14.72
CA ILE A 18 -0.17 -7.79 -13.40
C ILE A 18 -1.48 -7.03 -13.47
N LYS A 19 -2.38 -7.37 -12.56
CA LYS A 19 -3.58 -6.65 -12.23
C LYS A 19 -3.44 -6.07 -10.83
N ALA A 20 -3.73 -4.77 -10.69
CA ALA A 20 -3.74 -4.10 -9.41
C ALA A 20 -4.91 -3.13 -9.33
N SER A 21 -5.60 -3.12 -8.20
CA SER A 21 -6.79 -2.29 -7.98
C SER A 21 -6.82 -1.76 -6.54
N PHE A 22 -7.45 -0.61 -6.37
CA PHE A 22 -7.66 -0.02 -5.06
C PHE A 22 -9.11 0.46 -4.92
N SER A 23 -9.81 -0.01 -3.88
CA SER A 23 -11.21 0.36 -3.65
C SER A 23 -11.32 1.80 -3.16
N ILE A 24 -12.46 2.43 -3.46
CA ILE A 24 -12.86 3.74 -2.94
C ILE A 24 -14.20 3.62 -2.21
N LYS A 25 -14.65 4.65 -1.52
CA LYS A 25 -15.93 4.63 -0.78
C LYS A 25 -17.10 4.11 -1.62
N GLN A 26 -17.21 4.56 -2.86
CA GLN A 26 -18.28 4.17 -3.77
C GLN A 26 -18.25 2.67 -4.12
N SER A 27 -17.07 2.04 -4.10
CA SER A 27 -16.97 0.58 -4.30
C SER A 27 -17.46 -0.22 -3.09
N ILE A 28 -17.52 0.39 -1.91
CA ILE A 28 -17.80 -0.29 -0.63
C ILE A 28 -19.26 -0.13 -0.21
N ASN A 29 -20.06 0.64 -0.95
CA ASN A 29 -21.48 0.82 -0.65
C ASN A 29 -22.25 -0.52 -0.79
N ASN A 30 -22.52 -1.15 0.35
CA ASN A 30 -23.39 -2.28 0.59
C ASN A 30 -22.96 -3.68 0.08
N GLU A 31 -21.92 -3.81 -0.77
CA GLU A 31 -21.56 -5.10 -1.37
C GLU A 31 -20.17 -5.60 -1.01
N ILE A 32 -19.27 -4.72 -0.54
CA ILE A 32 -17.87 -5.06 -0.26
C ILE A 32 -17.61 -4.97 1.24
N HIS A 33 -17.64 -6.10 1.91
CA HIS A 33 -17.25 -6.21 3.32
C HIS A 33 -15.86 -6.83 3.53
N LYS A 34 -15.36 -7.53 2.50
CA LYS A 34 -14.10 -8.28 2.55
C LYS A 34 -13.29 -8.07 1.27
N ALA A 35 -11.99 -8.32 1.35
CA ALA A 35 -11.11 -8.25 0.20
C ALA A 35 -11.52 -9.16 -0.96
N ILE A 36 -12.14 -10.31 -0.66
CA ILE A 36 -12.64 -11.26 -1.68
C ILE A 36 -13.79 -10.67 -2.49
N ASP A 37 -14.69 -9.93 -1.86
CA ASP A 37 -15.81 -9.28 -2.56
C ASP A 37 -15.27 -8.26 -3.55
N PHE A 38 -14.27 -7.45 -3.11
CA PHE A 38 -13.62 -6.49 -3.99
C PHE A 38 -12.85 -7.17 -5.12
N ALA A 39 -12.20 -8.29 -4.88
CA ALA A 39 -11.50 -9.05 -5.92
C ALA A 39 -12.47 -9.48 -7.03
N ARG A 40 -13.64 -10.02 -6.68
CA ARG A 40 -14.68 -10.42 -7.66
C ARG A 40 -15.17 -9.24 -8.49
N ILE A 41 -15.55 -8.14 -7.85
CA ILE A 41 -16.09 -6.95 -8.52
C ILE A 41 -15.04 -6.29 -9.42
N SER A 42 -13.79 -6.21 -8.97
CA SER A 42 -12.71 -5.62 -9.74
C SER A 42 -12.15 -6.55 -10.83
N GLY A 43 -12.75 -7.75 -11.00
CA GLY A 43 -12.47 -8.66 -12.12
C GLY A 43 -11.16 -9.45 -11.97
N PHE A 44 -10.77 -9.78 -10.73
CA PHE A 44 -9.77 -10.83 -10.52
C PHE A 44 -10.42 -12.20 -10.78
N ARG A 45 -9.68 -13.08 -11.44
CA ARG A 45 -10.19 -14.41 -11.84
C ARG A 45 -9.97 -15.49 -10.80
N HIS A 46 -9.09 -15.25 -9.84
CA HIS A 46 -8.70 -16.22 -8.83
C HIS A 46 -9.31 -15.86 -7.48
N GLU A 47 -9.56 -16.87 -6.67
CA GLU A 47 -10.13 -16.71 -5.32
C GLU A 47 -9.11 -16.99 -4.20
N LEU A 48 -7.88 -17.37 -4.57
CA LEU A 48 -6.82 -17.62 -3.61
C LEU A 48 -6.22 -16.28 -3.14
N ILE A 49 -6.84 -15.68 -2.14
CA ILE A 49 -6.45 -14.39 -1.63
C ILE A 49 -5.71 -14.49 -0.30
N ALA A 50 -4.55 -13.86 -0.20
CA ALA A 50 -3.81 -13.69 1.05
C ALA A 50 -4.35 -12.46 1.80
N ILE A 51 -4.75 -12.65 3.04
CA ILE A 51 -5.37 -11.64 3.90
C ILE A 51 -4.50 -11.43 5.14
N PRO A 52 -3.57 -10.48 5.13
CA PRO A 52 -2.74 -10.19 6.28
C PRO A 52 -3.56 -9.69 7.49
N ASN A 53 -3.29 -10.27 8.65
CA ASN A 53 -3.69 -9.73 9.95
C ASN A 53 -2.72 -8.62 10.32
N GLN A 54 -3.05 -7.39 9.90
CA GLN A 54 -2.18 -6.22 9.99
C GLN A 54 -2.09 -5.69 11.42
N THR A 55 -0.86 -5.56 11.91
CA THR A 55 -0.56 -5.13 13.29
C THR A 55 0.30 -3.87 13.36
N HIS A 56 0.49 -3.18 12.23
CA HIS A 56 1.40 -2.04 12.07
C HIS A 56 2.86 -2.41 12.39
N SER A 57 3.21 -3.66 12.14
CA SER A 57 4.55 -4.22 12.30
C SER A 57 5.43 -3.96 11.07
N THR A 58 6.61 -4.59 11.07
CA THR A 58 7.50 -4.68 9.90
C THR A 58 7.44 -6.05 9.24
N ASN A 59 6.58 -6.95 9.71
CA ASN A 59 6.53 -8.31 9.25
C ASN A 59 5.97 -8.40 7.83
N VAL A 60 6.78 -8.93 6.93
CA VAL A 60 6.41 -9.25 5.56
C VAL A 60 6.69 -10.73 5.29
N LYS A 61 5.87 -11.37 4.48
CA LYS A 61 6.00 -12.81 4.19
C LYS A 61 5.85 -13.09 2.70
N SER A 62 6.61 -14.06 2.20
CA SER A 62 6.30 -14.75 0.96
C SER A 62 5.26 -15.84 1.26
N SER A 63 4.21 -15.94 0.44
CA SER A 63 3.17 -16.94 0.63
C SER A 63 2.67 -17.50 -0.70
N ASN A 64 2.42 -18.80 -0.72
CA ASN A 64 1.75 -19.49 -1.81
C ASN A 64 0.34 -19.99 -1.40
N HIS A 65 -0.13 -19.57 -0.24
CA HIS A 65 -1.42 -19.99 0.33
C HIS A 65 -2.32 -18.76 0.55
N GLY A 66 -3.60 -18.93 0.23
CA GLY A 66 -4.63 -17.96 0.57
C GLY A 66 -5.08 -18.08 2.04
N GLY A 67 -6.00 -17.20 2.44
CA GLY A 67 -6.52 -17.13 3.79
C GLY A 67 -5.79 -16.12 4.66
N GLU A 68 -6.05 -16.19 5.96
CA GLU A 68 -5.47 -15.27 6.92
C GLU A 68 -3.99 -15.55 7.18
N ILE A 69 -3.17 -14.51 7.18
CA ILE A 69 -1.75 -14.58 7.51
C ILE A 69 -1.49 -13.76 8.76
N LEU A 70 -1.30 -14.45 9.87
CA LEU A 70 -1.18 -13.83 11.19
C LEU A 70 0.06 -12.94 11.32
N ASN A 71 -0.11 -11.84 12.07
CA ASN A 71 0.94 -10.88 12.44
C ASN A 71 1.80 -10.49 11.23
N THR A 72 1.15 -9.97 10.19
CA THR A 72 1.79 -9.66 8.91
C THR A 72 1.23 -8.38 8.35
N ASP A 73 2.09 -7.50 7.88
CA ASP A 73 1.74 -6.21 7.26
C ASP A 73 2.10 -6.15 5.76
N GLY A 74 2.58 -7.25 5.19
CA GLY A 74 2.86 -7.33 3.76
C GLY A 74 3.01 -8.76 3.26
N VAL A 75 2.55 -9.01 2.04
CA VAL A 75 2.61 -10.32 1.40
C VAL A 75 3.16 -10.20 -0.01
N PHE A 76 4.06 -11.13 -0.34
CA PHE A 76 4.66 -11.30 -1.67
C PHE A 76 4.44 -12.71 -2.17
N THR A 77 4.44 -12.90 -3.49
CA THR A 77 4.29 -14.22 -4.11
C THR A 77 4.80 -14.25 -5.55
N SER A 78 5.16 -15.43 -6.02
CA SER A 78 5.37 -15.75 -7.45
C SER A 78 4.25 -16.64 -7.98
N ASN A 79 3.26 -16.99 -7.18
CA ASN A 79 2.17 -17.86 -7.56
C ASN A 79 1.12 -17.11 -8.40
N PRO A 80 0.90 -17.48 -9.69
CA PRO A 80 0.00 -16.75 -10.60
C PRO A 80 -1.48 -16.79 -10.20
N ILE A 81 -1.90 -17.74 -9.36
CA ILE A 81 -3.29 -17.85 -8.92
C ILE A 81 -3.56 -17.10 -7.60
N MET A 82 -2.52 -16.49 -7.03
CA MET A 82 -2.65 -15.73 -5.79
C MET A 82 -3.08 -14.28 -6.04
N ILE A 83 -3.82 -13.74 -5.07
CA ILE A 83 -4.06 -12.31 -4.93
C ILE A 83 -3.49 -11.88 -3.57
N CYS A 84 -2.60 -10.91 -3.56
CA CYS A 84 -2.15 -10.26 -2.34
C CYS A 84 -3.07 -9.10 -2.00
N SER A 85 -3.47 -8.98 -0.74
CA SER A 85 -4.39 -7.93 -0.28
C SER A 85 -3.89 -7.22 0.96
N ILE A 86 -4.31 -5.97 1.12
CA ILE A 86 -4.24 -5.21 2.38
C ILE A 86 -5.50 -4.37 2.54
N LYS A 87 -5.74 -3.88 3.76
CA LYS A 87 -6.78 -2.91 4.09
C LYS A 87 -6.16 -1.66 4.70
N VAL A 88 -6.61 -0.48 4.28
CA VAL A 88 -6.09 0.81 4.75
C VAL A 88 -7.19 1.84 4.99
N ALA A 89 -6.91 2.77 5.90
CA ALA A 89 -7.53 4.08 6.01
C ALA A 89 -6.42 5.01 6.52
N ASP A 90 -5.86 5.82 5.62
CA ASP A 90 -4.72 6.74 5.78
C ASP A 90 -3.32 6.12 5.63
N CYS A 91 -3.06 4.89 6.09
CA CYS A 91 -1.76 4.24 5.92
C CYS A 91 -1.43 4.02 4.45
N LEU A 92 -0.14 3.97 4.10
CA LEU A 92 0.32 3.80 2.72
C LEU A 92 0.12 2.36 2.24
N PRO A 93 -0.66 2.13 1.18
CA PRO A 93 -0.61 0.91 0.42
C PRO A 93 0.55 0.98 -0.56
N ILE A 94 1.54 0.10 -0.46
CA ILE A 94 2.68 0.07 -1.36
C ILE A 94 2.67 -1.25 -2.13
N PHE A 95 2.54 -1.15 -3.44
CA PHE A 95 2.47 -2.27 -4.36
C PHE A 95 3.83 -2.47 -5.03
N PHE A 96 4.21 -3.72 -5.22
CA PHE A 96 5.44 -4.14 -5.87
C PHE A 96 5.13 -5.13 -6.97
N ALA A 97 5.78 -5.03 -8.12
CA ALA A 97 5.71 -6.03 -9.16
C ALA A 97 7.01 -6.10 -9.96
N HIS A 98 7.46 -7.30 -10.30
CA HIS A 98 8.56 -7.48 -11.24
C HIS A 98 8.11 -7.13 -12.66
N ARG A 99 8.98 -6.46 -13.41
CA ARG A 99 8.65 -5.86 -14.71
C ARG A 99 8.38 -6.87 -15.81
N THR A 100 8.87 -8.09 -15.69
CA THR A 100 8.75 -9.14 -16.70
C THR A 100 8.36 -10.50 -16.14
N GLU A 101 8.83 -10.84 -14.92
CA GLU A 101 8.58 -12.14 -14.28
C GLU A 101 7.33 -12.10 -13.41
N LEU A 102 6.86 -13.25 -12.97
CA LEU A 102 5.77 -13.34 -12.01
C LEU A 102 6.34 -13.27 -10.60
N PHE A 103 6.42 -12.08 -10.09
CA PHE A 103 6.64 -11.78 -8.68
C PHE A 103 5.96 -10.46 -8.37
N PHE A 104 5.14 -10.46 -7.35
CA PHE A 104 4.40 -9.28 -6.93
C PHE A 104 4.05 -9.35 -5.45
N GLY A 105 3.68 -8.21 -4.89
CA GLY A 105 3.27 -8.13 -3.50
C GLY A 105 2.71 -6.76 -3.13
N ILE A 106 2.22 -6.67 -1.91
CA ILE A 106 1.67 -5.43 -1.36
C ILE A 106 1.97 -5.35 0.12
N ILE A 107 2.29 -4.15 0.61
CA ILE A 107 2.52 -3.89 2.04
C ILE A 107 1.64 -2.77 2.57
N HIS A 108 1.27 -2.87 3.83
CA HIS A 108 0.63 -1.86 4.63
C HIS A 108 1.69 -1.08 5.42
N ALA A 109 2.05 0.09 4.95
CA ALA A 109 3.06 0.93 5.61
C ALA A 109 2.38 2.06 6.41
N GLY A 110 1.89 1.73 7.60
CA GLY A 110 1.55 2.73 8.60
C GLY A 110 2.82 3.44 9.10
N TRP A 111 2.70 4.61 9.73
CA TRP A 111 3.86 5.38 10.17
C TRP A 111 4.82 4.58 11.08
N ARG A 112 4.26 3.70 11.95
CA ARG A 112 5.06 2.83 12.83
C ARG A 112 5.90 1.84 12.01
N GLY A 113 5.27 1.10 11.11
CA GLY A 113 5.97 0.17 10.22
C GLY A 113 7.00 0.88 9.33
N LEU A 114 6.64 2.07 8.82
CA LEU A 114 7.53 2.86 7.96
C LEU A 114 8.78 3.33 8.72
N VAL A 115 8.65 3.81 9.94
CA VAL A 115 9.77 4.22 10.79
C VAL A 115 10.63 3.01 11.17
N ASN A 116 9.99 1.92 11.57
CA ASN A 116 10.65 0.72 12.08
C ASN A 116 11.26 -0.17 10.99
N GLY A 117 11.01 0.09 9.70
CA GLY A 117 11.75 -0.55 8.60
C GLY A 117 10.97 -1.56 7.75
N ILE A 118 9.64 -1.48 7.65
CA ILE A 118 8.87 -2.40 6.80
C ILE A 118 9.35 -2.40 5.33
N ILE A 119 9.86 -1.26 4.83
CA ILE A 119 10.43 -1.20 3.48
C ILE A 119 11.71 -2.03 3.42
N SER A 120 12.63 -1.89 4.39
CA SER A 120 13.87 -2.66 4.42
C SER A 120 13.62 -4.16 4.53
N GLU A 121 12.63 -4.57 5.35
CA GLU A 121 12.23 -6.00 5.43
C GLU A 121 11.64 -6.49 4.10
N SER A 122 10.85 -5.67 3.41
CA SER A 122 10.33 -5.99 2.08
C SER A 122 11.45 -6.16 1.06
N ILE A 123 12.42 -5.26 1.07
CA ILE A 123 13.57 -5.31 0.16
C ILE A 123 14.47 -6.51 0.47
N LYS A 124 14.65 -6.84 1.74
CA LYS A 124 15.35 -8.04 2.16
C LYS A 124 14.68 -9.29 1.60
N LEU A 125 13.36 -9.43 1.77
CA LEU A 125 12.59 -10.53 1.21
C LEU A 125 12.78 -10.64 -0.32
N ILE A 126 12.68 -9.52 -1.05
CA ILE A 126 12.88 -9.49 -2.51
C ILE A 126 14.28 -9.98 -2.89
N LYS A 127 15.33 -9.57 -2.13
CA LYS A 127 16.70 -10.03 -2.34
C LYS A 127 16.89 -11.52 -2.02
N ASP A 128 16.24 -12.01 -0.97
CA ASP A 128 16.27 -13.43 -0.57
C ASP A 128 15.65 -14.33 -1.65
N GLU A 129 14.60 -13.83 -2.33
CA GLU A 129 14.00 -14.47 -3.53
C GLU A 129 14.88 -14.32 -4.80
N LYS A 130 16.10 -13.76 -4.68
CA LYS A 130 17.09 -13.54 -5.76
C LYS A 130 16.58 -12.62 -6.90
N ILE A 131 15.69 -11.72 -6.58
CA ILE A 131 15.07 -10.79 -7.54
C ILE A 131 15.86 -9.47 -7.58
N SER A 132 16.15 -9.00 -8.79
CA SER A 132 16.84 -7.73 -8.99
C SER A 132 15.92 -6.54 -8.68
N LEU A 133 16.33 -5.70 -7.75
CA LEU A 133 15.59 -4.50 -7.38
C LEU A 133 15.43 -3.50 -8.54
N LYS A 134 16.37 -3.50 -9.51
CA LYS A 134 16.28 -2.65 -10.71
C LYS A 134 15.12 -3.05 -11.62
N SER A 135 14.59 -4.28 -11.45
CA SER A 135 13.49 -4.83 -12.22
C SER A 135 12.15 -4.78 -11.47
N ILE A 136 12.06 -4.08 -10.35
CA ILE A 136 10.83 -3.90 -9.60
C ILE A 136 10.21 -2.54 -9.91
N ASP A 137 8.94 -2.53 -10.32
CA ASP A 137 8.07 -1.37 -10.32
C ASP A 137 7.37 -1.27 -8.94
N VAL A 138 7.31 -0.05 -8.40
CA VAL A 138 6.65 0.25 -7.14
C VAL A 138 5.59 1.33 -7.34
N PHE A 139 4.42 1.11 -6.78
CA PHE A 139 3.35 2.10 -6.75
C PHE A 139 2.93 2.37 -5.30
N ILE A 140 3.02 3.62 -4.87
CA ILE A 140 2.52 4.09 -3.57
C ILE A 140 1.13 4.68 -3.80
N GLY A 141 0.11 4.04 -3.23
CA GLY A 141 -1.29 4.41 -3.44
C GLY A 141 -1.77 5.57 -2.59
N PRO A 142 -3.09 5.88 -2.68
CA PRO A 142 -3.72 6.93 -1.89
C PRO A 142 -3.50 6.72 -0.40
N SER A 143 -3.14 7.78 0.30
CA SER A 143 -2.87 7.78 1.75
C SER A 143 -3.03 9.17 2.33
N ILE A 144 -2.95 9.31 3.65
CA ILE A 144 -2.91 10.64 4.25
C ILE A 144 -1.62 11.36 3.83
N GLN A 145 -1.76 12.60 3.36
CA GLN A 145 -0.64 13.41 2.89
C GLN A 145 -0.11 14.35 3.99
N ALA A 146 1.03 14.99 3.71
CA ALA A 146 1.63 15.98 4.60
C ALA A 146 0.71 17.17 4.93
N CYS A 147 -0.30 17.44 4.11
CA CYS A 147 -1.30 18.47 4.42
C CYS A 147 -2.14 18.16 5.65
N CYS A 148 -2.31 16.85 5.98
CA CYS A 148 -3.22 16.38 7.01
C CYS A 148 -2.60 15.41 8.04
N PHE A 149 -1.42 14.87 7.76
CA PHE A 149 -0.74 14.00 8.72
C PHE A 149 0.01 14.82 9.77
N GLU A 150 -0.76 15.39 10.69
CA GLU A 150 -0.27 16.10 11.86
C GLU A 150 0.19 15.12 12.93
N ILE A 151 1.33 15.43 13.57
CA ILE A 151 1.91 14.66 14.68
C ILE A 151 2.24 15.56 15.86
N GLY A 152 2.27 14.97 17.05
CA GLY A 152 2.68 15.65 18.28
C GLY A 152 4.22 15.62 18.49
N ASN A 153 4.63 16.39 19.48
CA ASN A 153 6.04 16.51 19.87
C ASN A 153 6.65 15.18 20.31
N GLU A 154 5.82 14.26 20.86
CA GLU A 154 6.22 12.98 21.42
C GLU A 154 6.76 12.00 20.36
N ILE A 155 6.43 12.20 19.08
CA ILE A 155 6.90 11.33 18.00
C ILE A 155 7.69 12.06 16.90
N VAL A 156 7.82 13.39 16.97
CA VAL A 156 8.47 14.17 15.90
C VAL A 156 9.92 13.74 15.67
N ASN A 157 10.63 13.40 16.73
CA ASN A 157 12.02 12.93 16.68
C ASN A 157 12.22 11.56 16.03
N LYS A 158 11.14 10.82 15.77
CA LYS A 158 11.18 9.55 15.03
C LYS A 158 11.32 9.73 13.52
N PHE A 159 11.14 10.95 13.04
CA PHE A 159 11.17 11.26 11.61
C PHE A 159 12.37 12.12 11.25
N ASN A 160 12.93 11.89 10.06
CA ASN A 160 13.99 12.75 9.55
C ASN A 160 13.42 14.17 9.28
N PRO A 161 14.07 15.24 9.80
CA PRO A 161 13.59 16.62 9.68
C PRO A 161 13.28 17.06 8.24
N LYS A 162 13.95 16.52 7.22
CA LYS A 162 13.70 16.86 5.82
C LYS A 162 12.28 16.51 5.34
N PHE A 163 11.56 15.63 6.05
CA PHE A 163 10.18 15.23 5.74
C PHE A 163 9.16 15.88 6.66
N ILE A 164 9.58 16.76 7.55
CA ILE A 164 8.73 17.45 8.51
C ILE A 164 8.54 18.89 8.03
N ARG A 165 7.30 19.35 8.10
CA ARG A 165 6.97 20.76 7.97
C ARG A 165 6.26 21.21 9.23
N GLN A 166 6.64 22.38 9.75
CA GLN A 166 5.93 23.04 10.83
C GLN A 166 5.02 24.12 10.22
N ASN A 167 3.74 24.11 10.59
CA ASN A 167 2.82 25.15 10.15
C ASN A 167 2.88 26.37 11.08
N ILE A 168 2.11 27.42 10.75
CA ILE A 168 2.08 28.69 11.51
C ILE A 168 1.60 28.50 12.96
N ASN A 169 0.84 27.43 13.24
CA ASN A 169 0.36 27.07 14.59
C ASN A 169 1.35 26.17 15.32
N ARG A 170 2.59 26.06 14.85
CA ARG A 170 3.67 25.22 15.40
C ARG A 170 3.37 23.72 15.45
N LYS A 171 2.41 23.25 14.64
CA LYS A 171 2.10 21.83 14.50
C LYS A 171 2.98 21.17 13.44
N TYR A 172 3.41 19.95 13.70
CA TYR A 172 4.28 19.21 12.78
C TYR A 172 3.45 18.36 11.83
N HIS A 173 3.79 18.43 10.57
CA HIS A 173 3.21 17.63 9.50
C HIS A 173 4.29 16.81 8.80
N VAL A 174 4.03 15.52 8.58
CA VAL A 174 5.04 14.59 8.04
C VAL A 174 4.63 14.09 6.65
N ASN A 175 5.59 14.09 5.74
CA ASN A 175 5.45 13.53 4.40
C ASN A 175 5.80 12.03 4.40
N LEU A 176 4.85 11.17 4.74
CA LEU A 176 5.04 9.72 4.78
C LEU A 176 5.38 9.13 3.40
N GLN A 177 4.76 9.62 2.33
CA GLN A 177 5.06 9.17 0.96
C GLN A 177 6.48 9.55 0.55
N GLY A 178 6.93 10.74 0.92
CA GLY A 178 8.31 11.17 0.70
C GLY A 178 9.32 10.29 1.44
N ILE A 179 9.02 9.90 2.68
CA ILE A 179 9.83 8.95 3.45
C ILE A 179 9.88 7.60 2.75
N ALA A 180 8.73 7.06 2.37
CA ALA A 180 8.64 5.77 1.70
C ALA A 180 9.45 5.75 0.40
N LYS A 181 9.27 6.79 -0.44
CA LYS A 181 10.02 6.94 -1.68
C LYS A 181 11.52 6.97 -1.43
N ASN A 182 11.97 7.81 -0.50
CA ASN A 182 13.40 7.93 -0.18
C ASN A 182 13.97 6.59 0.29
N LYS A 183 13.30 5.89 1.21
CA LYS A 183 13.74 4.57 1.68
C LYS A 183 13.83 3.55 0.55
N LEU A 184 12.86 3.52 -0.37
CA LEU A 184 12.89 2.65 -1.55
C LEU A 184 14.08 2.95 -2.46
N GLU A 185 14.39 4.24 -2.68
CA GLU A 185 15.55 4.68 -3.48
C GLU A 185 16.87 4.31 -2.79
N ASP A 186 16.98 4.55 -1.49
CA ASP A 186 18.16 4.24 -0.68
C ASP A 186 18.46 2.73 -0.65
N GLU A 187 17.43 1.89 -0.69
CA GLU A 187 17.53 0.43 -0.74
C GLU A 187 17.88 -0.11 -2.15
N GLY A 188 17.78 0.72 -3.19
CA GLY A 188 18.21 0.38 -4.56
C GLY A 188 17.09 0.21 -5.59
N ILE A 189 15.84 0.53 -5.26
CA ILE A 189 14.78 0.65 -6.27
C ILE A 189 15.06 1.88 -7.14
N LEU A 190 14.99 1.73 -8.46
CA LEU A 190 15.24 2.86 -9.36
C LEU A 190 14.15 3.92 -9.22
N LYS A 191 14.53 5.18 -9.07
CA LYS A 191 13.60 6.33 -8.96
C LYS A 191 12.53 6.35 -10.05
N LYS A 192 12.89 6.03 -11.30
CA LYS A 192 11.96 5.99 -12.44
C LYS A 192 10.88 4.91 -12.33
N ASN A 193 11.13 3.86 -11.52
CA ASN A 193 10.23 2.74 -11.28
C ASN A 193 9.28 3.00 -10.11
N ILE A 194 9.44 4.10 -9.36
CA ILE A 194 8.57 4.46 -8.24
C ILE A 194 7.53 5.47 -8.72
N LYS A 195 6.27 5.12 -8.59
CA LYS A 195 5.13 5.99 -8.86
C LYS A 195 4.37 6.27 -7.57
N ILE A 196 3.87 7.49 -7.43
CA ILE A 196 3.12 7.94 -6.25
C ILE A 196 1.77 8.47 -6.71
N TYR A 197 0.72 8.09 -5.99
CA TYR A 197 -0.61 8.65 -6.16
C TYR A 197 -0.82 9.80 -5.18
N GLU A 198 -1.16 10.98 -5.67
CA GLU A 198 -1.10 12.23 -4.89
C GLU A 198 -2.36 12.52 -4.07
N ASP A 199 -3.41 11.69 -4.17
CA ASP A 199 -4.64 11.92 -3.41
C ASP A 199 -4.41 11.78 -1.90
N CYS A 200 -4.87 12.78 -1.15
CA CYS A 200 -4.95 12.71 0.30
C CYS A 200 -6.28 12.10 0.75
N THR A 201 -6.23 11.00 1.47
CA THR A 201 -7.42 10.29 1.96
C THR A 201 -8.25 11.13 2.93
N PHE A 202 -7.61 12.02 3.70
CA PHE A 202 -8.32 12.94 4.59
C PHE A 202 -9.03 14.05 3.82
N CYS A 203 -8.37 14.70 2.85
CA CYS A 203 -8.94 15.81 2.09
C CYS A 203 -10.07 15.37 1.16
N GLN A 204 -9.93 14.20 0.51
CA GLN A 204 -10.92 13.70 -0.44
C GLN A 204 -11.94 12.79 0.25
N PHE A 205 -12.71 13.37 1.15
CA PHE A 205 -13.63 12.68 2.05
C PHE A 205 -14.78 11.95 1.33
N GLU A 206 -15.18 12.41 0.18
CA GLU A 206 -16.20 11.73 -0.64
C GLU A 206 -15.66 10.44 -1.27
N ARG A 207 -14.35 10.38 -1.50
CA ARG A 207 -13.70 9.30 -2.23
C ARG A 207 -13.07 8.25 -1.33
N TYR A 208 -12.54 8.67 -0.17
CA TYR A 208 -11.78 7.79 0.72
C TYR A 208 -12.26 7.81 2.15
N PHE A 209 -12.17 6.65 2.80
CA PHE A 209 -12.21 6.56 4.25
C PHE A 209 -10.92 7.10 4.85
N SER A 210 -11.02 7.69 6.04
CA SER A 210 -9.85 8.21 6.76
C SER A 210 -10.01 7.97 8.25
N PHE A 211 -9.10 7.20 8.82
CA PHE A 211 -9.06 6.96 10.27
C PHE A 211 -8.81 8.26 11.04
N ARG A 212 -7.98 9.16 10.51
CA ARG A 212 -7.71 10.47 11.10
C ARG A 212 -8.98 11.32 11.21
N ARG A 213 -9.88 11.21 10.27
CA ARG A 213 -11.13 11.97 10.23
C ARG A 213 -12.26 11.29 11.01
N GLU A 214 -12.39 9.98 10.90
CA GLU A 214 -13.56 9.20 11.34
C GLU A 214 -13.30 8.35 12.58
N GLY A 215 -12.01 8.23 13.00
CA GLY A 215 -11.62 7.38 14.13
C GLY A 215 -11.94 5.90 13.90
N GLU A 216 -12.33 5.20 14.94
CA GLU A 216 -12.65 3.76 14.91
C GLU A 216 -13.85 3.42 14.02
N LYS A 217 -14.75 4.37 13.78
CA LYS A 217 -15.91 4.22 12.88
C LYS A 217 -15.54 4.25 11.41
N SER A 218 -14.27 4.54 11.09
CA SER A 218 -13.80 4.61 9.71
C SER A 218 -13.93 3.26 9.02
N GLY A 219 -14.50 3.26 7.81
CA GLY A 219 -14.39 2.14 6.88
C GLY A 219 -12.93 1.90 6.46
N ARG A 220 -12.74 0.90 5.62
CA ARG A 220 -11.41 0.56 5.08
C ARG A 220 -11.48 0.45 3.56
N MET A 221 -10.45 0.93 2.88
CA MET A 221 -10.19 0.63 1.48
C MET A 221 -9.33 -0.63 1.38
N PHE A 222 -9.48 -1.37 0.29
CA PHE A 222 -8.71 -2.56 -0.04
C PHE A 222 -7.76 -2.27 -1.20
N GLY A 223 -6.50 -2.64 -1.03
CA GLY A 223 -5.54 -2.74 -2.12
C GLY A 223 -5.35 -4.20 -2.51
N LEU A 224 -5.43 -4.50 -3.80
CA LEU A 224 -5.27 -5.84 -4.34
C LEU A 224 -4.24 -5.83 -5.47
N ILE A 225 -3.39 -6.87 -5.52
CA ILE A 225 -2.49 -7.15 -6.64
C ILE A 225 -2.43 -8.64 -6.90
N GLY A 226 -2.42 -9.02 -8.17
CA GLY A 226 -2.41 -10.40 -8.64
C GLY A 226 -2.16 -10.46 -10.14
N VAL A 227 -2.56 -11.56 -10.78
CA VAL A 227 -2.52 -11.74 -12.23
C VAL A 227 -3.92 -11.51 -12.83
N LYS A 228 -3.97 -11.06 -14.10
CA LYS A 228 -5.21 -10.85 -14.85
C LYS A 228 -5.96 -12.13 -15.11
#